data_497ee714e26a5650bdb7465aadbc2ad9
#
_entry.id   497ee714e26a5650bdb7465aadbc2ad9
#
_cell.length_a   1.000
_cell.length_b   1.000
_cell.length_c   1.000
_cell.angle_alpha   90.00
_cell.angle_beta   90.00
_cell.angle_gamma   90.00
#
_symmetry.space_group_name_H-M   'P 1'
#
loop_
_entity.id
_entity.type
_entity.pdbx_description
1 polymer ?
#
loop_
_entity_poly.entity_id
_entity_poly.type
_entity_poly.pdbx_seq_one_letter_code
_entity_poly.pdbx_strand_id
1 'polypeptide(L)'
;MADDFTSIYIISRNFIIKKSKKPTMVTENHYYEEHTKALVSVDCIIFGFDNGSLKILLGRRKIDPGRGAWALYGGFVTPTENLDDAATRVLTELTGIHDIYMRQVGAYGAIHRDPVSRVISIAYCALINVKDYDENLRREYNLEWFNINELPELFSDHGTIVNDALTLMRSRIKTEPLCFSLLPKMFTLTQLQNVYQAVMGKELDKRNFRKRAKQSGTIVETGKIDKLTSKRGAMLYTLNTEIEDFRF
;
A
#
# COMPACT_ATOMS: atom_id res chain seq x y z
N MET A 1 -13.18 -10.35 -49.51
CA MET A 1 -13.42 -8.90 -49.34
C MET A 1 -12.93 -8.57 -47.96
N ALA A 2 -11.93 -7.75 -47.95
CA ALA A 2 -11.21 -7.39 -46.75
C ALA A 2 -12.06 -6.50 -45.84
N ASP A 3 -12.08 -6.77 -44.56
CA ASP A 3 -12.59 -5.85 -43.57
C ASP A 3 -11.52 -5.51 -42.55
N ASP A 4 -11.27 -4.24 -42.53
CA ASP A 4 -10.25 -3.50 -41.79
C ASP A 4 -10.34 -3.70 -40.25
N PHE A 5 -9.31 -4.21 -39.66
CA PHE A 5 -9.07 -4.11 -38.22
C PHE A 5 -8.26 -2.84 -37.95
N THR A 6 -8.95 -1.78 -37.58
CA THR A 6 -8.31 -0.56 -37.11
C THR A 6 -7.91 -0.74 -35.63
N SER A 7 -6.63 -0.96 -35.39
CA SER A 7 -6.03 -0.94 -34.07
C SER A 7 -6.11 0.48 -33.49
N ILE A 8 -6.80 0.62 -32.39
CA ILE A 8 -6.89 1.90 -31.66
C ILE A 8 -5.74 1.98 -30.66
N TYR A 9 -4.75 2.81 -30.97
CA TYR A 9 -3.76 3.25 -30.00
C TYR A 9 -4.31 4.43 -29.20
N ILE A 10 -4.35 4.29 -27.87
CA ILE A 10 -4.76 5.37 -26.97
C ILE A 10 -3.59 6.29 -26.71
N ILE A 11 -3.61 7.48 -27.24
CA ILE A 11 -2.74 8.59 -26.82
C ILE A 11 -3.62 9.77 -26.39
N SER A 12 -3.49 10.10 -25.14
CA SER A 12 -3.86 11.29 -24.36
C SER A 12 -4.79 12.39 -24.92
N ARG A 13 -5.76 12.74 -24.07
CA ARG A 13 -6.46 14.03 -23.92
C ARG A 13 -7.39 14.49 -25.05
N ASN A 14 -8.65 14.50 -24.68
CA ASN A 14 -9.85 15.05 -25.35
C ASN A 14 -10.69 14.00 -26.07
N PHE A 15 -11.54 13.31 -25.30
CA PHE A 15 -12.55 12.44 -25.88
C PHE A 15 -13.92 13.13 -25.91
N ILE A 16 -14.43 13.35 -27.13
CA ILE A 16 -15.86 13.55 -27.36
C ILE A 16 -16.51 12.17 -27.36
N ILE A 17 -17.31 11.88 -26.33
CA ILE A 17 -18.05 10.62 -26.23
C ILE A 17 -19.19 10.64 -27.24
N LYS A 18 -19.02 9.98 -28.38
CA LYS A 18 -20.17 9.59 -29.20
C LYS A 18 -20.89 8.43 -28.50
N LYS A 19 -22.18 8.63 -28.19
CA LYS A 19 -23.05 7.56 -27.66
C LYS A 19 -23.00 6.39 -28.64
N SER A 20 -22.33 5.29 -28.28
CA SER A 20 -22.38 4.05 -29.00
C SER A 20 -23.70 3.34 -28.69
N LYS A 21 -24.32 2.75 -29.73
CA LYS A 21 -25.45 1.83 -29.60
C LYS A 21 -25.06 0.70 -28.65
N LYS A 22 -26.01 0.31 -27.75
CA LYS A 22 -25.83 -0.87 -26.88
C LYS A 22 -25.33 -2.04 -27.72
N PRO A 23 -24.28 -2.72 -27.30
CA PRO A 23 -23.83 -3.92 -28.01
C PRO A 23 -24.93 -4.96 -27.90
N THR A 24 -25.38 -5.47 -29.05
CA THR A 24 -26.21 -6.68 -29.14
C THR A 24 -25.40 -7.82 -28.52
N MET A 25 -26.00 -8.63 -27.64
CA MET A 25 -25.36 -9.82 -27.10
C MET A 25 -24.81 -10.67 -28.25
N VAL A 26 -23.51 -10.79 -28.32
CA VAL A 26 -22.85 -11.70 -29.25
C VAL A 26 -22.95 -13.08 -28.64
N THR A 27 -23.77 -13.93 -29.27
CA THR A 27 -23.86 -15.35 -28.99
C THR A 27 -22.50 -16.01 -29.35
N GLU A 28 -21.94 -16.76 -28.40
CA GLU A 28 -20.75 -17.61 -28.53
C GLU A 28 -19.49 -16.89 -29.01
N ASN A 29 -18.78 -16.26 -28.06
CA ASN A 29 -17.52 -15.60 -28.37
C ASN A 29 -16.35 -16.60 -28.19
N HIS A 30 -16.17 -17.53 -29.13
CA HIS A 30 -15.04 -18.48 -29.17
C HIS A 30 -13.67 -17.79 -29.01
N TYR A 31 -13.55 -16.51 -29.37
CA TYR A 31 -12.33 -15.74 -29.27
C TYR A 31 -11.75 -15.75 -27.85
N TYR A 32 -12.59 -15.54 -26.81
CA TYR A 32 -12.11 -15.55 -25.41
C TYR A 32 -11.80 -16.96 -24.90
N GLU A 33 -12.37 -17.99 -25.50
CA GLU A 33 -12.11 -19.38 -25.11
C GLU A 33 -10.77 -19.90 -25.61
N GLU A 34 -10.29 -19.37 -26.74
CA GLU A 34 -8.99 -19.72 -27.32
C GLU A 34 -7.81 -19.08 -26.57
N HIS A 35 -8.07 -18.12 -25.69
CA HIS A 35 -7.02 -17.40 -24.96
C HIS A 35 -6.76 -17.98 -23.58
N THR A 36 -5.49 -17.98 -23.18
CA THR A 36 -5.08 -18.47 -21.87
C THR A 36 -5.71 -17.59 -20.76
N LYS A 37 -6.49 -18.22 -19.88
CA LYS A 37 -7.01 -17.58 -18.68
C LYS A 37 -5.93 -17.55 -17.61
N ALA A 38 -5.76 -16.42 -16.96
CA ALA A 38 -4.89 -16.26 -15.81
C ALA A 38 -5.72 -15.97 -14.56
N LEU A 39 -5.28 -16.50 -13.42
CA LEU A 39 -5.82 -16.09 -12.13
C LEU A 39 -5.29 -14.70 -11.78
N VAL A 40 -6.15 -13.87 -11.21
CA VAL A 40 -5.76 -12.55 -10.70
C VAL A 40 -5.81 -12.58 -9.19
N SER A 41 -4.74 -12.11 -8.55
CA SER A 41 -4.64 -11.96 -7.10
C SER A 41 -4.27 -10.54 -6.72
N VAL A 42 -4.48 -10.19 -5.47
CA VAL A 42 -3.90 -9.01 -4.84
C VAL A 42 -2.90 -9.46 -3.78
N ASP A 43 -1.75 -8.77 -3.67
CA ASP A 43 -0.77 -8.93 -2.60
C ASP A 43 -0.70 -7.62 -1.82
N CYS A 44 -0.91 -7.68 -0.49
CA CYS A 44 -0.97 -6.50 0.37
C CYS A 44 0.33 -6.34 1.18
N ILE A 45 1.01 -5.23 0.97
CA ILE A 45 2.18 -4.81 1.72
C ILE A 45 1.71 -3.85 2.82
N ILE A 46 1.69 -4.31 4.06
CA ILE A 46 1.22 -3.53 5.21
C ILE A 46 2.42 -3.02 5.98
N PHE A 47 2.69 -1.73 5.86
CA PHE A 47 3.73 -1.06 6.64
C PHE A 47 3.16 -0.50 7.94
N GLY A 48 3.93 -0.63 9.01
CA GLY A 48 3.67 -0.04 10.30
C GLY A 48 4.89 0.65 10.87
N PHE A 49 4.71 1.49 11.87
CA PHE A 49 5.81 2.14 12.56
C PHE A 49 5.70 1.90 14.07
N ASP A 50 6.76 1.34 14.64
CA ASP A 50 6.86 1.08 16.06
C ASP A 50 8.30 1.18 16.56
N ASN A 51 8.48 1.76 17.75
CA ASN A 51 9.78 1.89 18.42
C ASN A 51 10.90 2.47 17.53
N GLY A 52 10.58 3.47 16.70
CA GLY A 52 11.57 4.13 15.85
C GLY A 52 11.89 3.40 14.55
N SER A 53 11.27 2.25 14.29
CA SER A 53 11.56 1.40 13.13
C SER A 53 10.32 1.25 12.24
N LEU A 54 10.55 1.26 10.93
CA LEU A 54 9.55 0.86 9.95
C LEU A 54 9.45 -0.67 9.96
N LYS A 55 8.24 -1.18 10.05
CA LYS A 55 7.94 -2.60 10.09
C LYS A 55 7.03 -2.99 8.95
N ILE A 56 7.04 -4.27 8.62
CA ILE A 56 6.12 -4.89 7.66
C ILE A 56 5.43 -6.08 8.32
N LEU A 57 4.16 -6.25 8.03
CA LEU A 57 3.37 -7.40 8.47
C LEU A 57 3.51 -8.54 7.46
N LEU A 58 3.97 -9.69 7.92
CA LEU A 58 4.12 -10.90 7.11
C LEU A 58 3.36 -12.06 7.74
N GLY A 59 2.93 -13.00 6.90
CA GLY A 59 2.25 -14.21 7.33
C GLY A 59 2.99 -15.49 6.92
N ARG A 60 2.73 -16.58 7.64
CA ARG A 60 3.15 -17.91 7.22
C ARG A 60 2.14 -18.50 6.24
N ARG A 61 2.61 -18.91 5.07
CA ARG A 61 1.76 -19.59 4.07
C ARG A 61 1.14 -20.85 4.67
N LYS A 62 -0.18 -20.97 4.52
CA LYS A 62 -0.95 -22.14 5.00
C LYS A 62 -1.09 -23.25 3.95
N ILE A 63 -0.78 -22.96 2.68
CA ILE A 63 -0.99 -23.84 1.52
C ILE A 63 0.31 -24.10 0.76
N ASP A 64 0.36 -25.22 0.05
CA ASP A 64 1.43 -25.54 -0.90
C ASP A 64 1.17 -24.83 -2.25
N PRO A 65 2.22 -24.51 -2.98
CA PRO A 65 3.64 -24.65 -2.64
C PRO A 65 4.11 -23.62 -1.61
N GLY A 66 5.18 -23.94 -0.88
CA GLY A 66 5.80 -23.01 0.07
C GLY A 66 5.09 -22.91 1.42
N ARG A 67 4.35 -23.93 1.83
CA ARG A 67 3.76 -24.01 3.19
C ARG A 67 4.80 -23.72 4.26
N GLY A 68 4.51 -22.80 5.17
CA GLY A 68 5.40 -22.37 6.24
C GLY A 68 6.41 -21.28 5.84
N ALA A 69 6.58 -20.96 4.56
CA ALA A 69 7.39 -19.80 4.14
C ALA A 69 6.75 -18.49 4.54
N TRP A 70 7.58 -17.48 4.80
CA TRP A 70 7.11 -16.11 5.00
C TRP A 70 6.66 -15.48 3.68
N ALA A 71 5.53 -14.78 3.71
CA ALA A 71 4.93 -14.20 2.54
C ALA A 71 4.15 -12.93 2.87
N LEU A 72 3.94 -12.11 1.84
CA LEU A 72 2.87 -11.12 1.86
C LEU A 72 1.53 -11.85 1.96
N TYR A 73 0.56 -11.19 2.54
CA TYR A 73 -0.78 -11.72 2.56
C TYR A 73 -1.56 -11.19 1.37
N GLY A 74 -2.31 -12.09 0.74
CA GLY A 74 -3.07 -11.76 -0.44
C GLY A 74 -4.27 -12.67 -0.61
N GLY A 75 -5.02 -12.42 -1.67
CA GLY A 75 -6.17 -13.21 -2.03
C GLY A 75 -6.48 -13.12 -3.52
N PHE A 76 -7.17 -14.12 -4.03
CA PHE A 76 -7.67 -14.07 -5.40
C PHE A 76 -8.82 -13.06 -5.52
N VAL A 77 -8.83 -12.35 -6.65
CA VAL A 77 -9.93 -11.47 -7.01
C VAL A 77 -11.12 -12.31 -7.45
N THR A 78 -12.28 -12.04 -6.87
CA THR A 78 -13.51 -12.74 -7.23
C THR A 78 -14.16 -12.12 -8.48
N PRO A 79 -15.04 -12.86 -9.19
CA PRO A 79 -15.69 -12.33 -10.41
C PRO A 79 -16.60 -11.12 -10.19
N THR A 80 -16.93 -10.81 -8.93
CA THR A 80 -17.90 -9.78 -8.57
C THR A 80 -17.30 -8.55 -7.88
N GLU A 81 -15.97 -8.49 -7.77
CA GLU A 81 -15.28 -7.37 -7.13
C GLU A 81 -14.23 -6.72 -8.05
N ASN A 82 -13.96 -5.44 -7.86
CA ASN A 82 -12.86 -4.74 -8.51
C ASN A 82 -11.53 -5.01 -7.77
N LEU A 83 -10.39 -4.63 -8.35
CA LEU A 83 -9.07 -4.82 -7.74
C LEU A 83 -8.94 -4.09 -6.39
N ASP A 84 -9.42 -2.85 -6.31
CA ASP A 84 -9.37 -2.05 -5.09
C ASP A 84 -10.29 -2.63 -4.00
N ASP A 85 -11.44 -3.19 -4.39
CA ASP A 85 -12.37 -3.86 -3.47
C ASP A 85 -11.73 -5.14 -2.90
N ALA A 86 -11.06 -5.93 -3.74
CA ALA A 86 -10.33 -7.12 -3.32
C ALA A 86 -9.21 -6.78 -2.33
N ALA A 87 -8.42 -5.74 -2.62
CA ALA A 87 -7.36 -5.27 -1.73
C ALA A 87 -7.93 -4.75 -0.40
N THR A 88 -9.03 -3.98 -0.44
CA THR A 88 -9.74 -3.50 0.76
C THR A 88 -10.23 -4.66 1.61
N ARG A 89 -10.87 -5.66 1.00
CA ARG A 89 -11.35 -6.85 1.69
C ARG A 89 -10.20 -7.58 2.40
N VAL A 90 -9.12 -7.87 1.67
CA VAL A 90 -7.95 -8.56 2.23
C VAL A 90 -7.35 -7.76 3.39
N LEU A 91 -7.17 -6.44 3.24
CA LEU A 91 -6.62 -5.58 4.30
C LEU A 91 -7.52 -5.54 5.54
N THR A 92 -8.84 -5.39 5.33
CA THR A 92 -9.81 -5.35 6.44
C THR A 92 -9.84 -6.67 7.20
N GLU A 93 -9.85 -7.80 6.47
CA GLU A 93 -9.78 -9.14 7.08
C GLU A 93 -8.55 -9.31 7.97
N LEU A 94 -7.40 -8.76 7.54
CA LEU A 94 -6.13 -8.92 8.23
C LEU A 94 -5.92 -7.96 9.40
N THR A 95 -6.43 -6.75 9.28
CA THR A 95 -6.12 -5.66 10.21
C THR A 95 -7.29 -5.27 11.09
N GLY A 96 -8.52 -5.59 10.69
CA GLY A 96 -9.73 -5.07 11.32
C GLY A 96 -9.95 -3.56 11.11
N ILE A 97 -9.09 -2.90 10.35
CA ILE A 97 -9.16 -1.45 10.13
C ILE A 97 -9.92 -1.19 8.84
N HIS A 98 -10.89 -0.30 8.90
CA HIS A 98 -11.61 0.24 7.75
C HIS A 98 -10.97 1.58 7.31
N ASP A 99 -11.23 1.99 6.07
CA ASP A 99 -10.77 3.26 5.49
C ASP A 99 -9.24 3.44 5.51
N ILE A 100 -8.51 2.33 5.23
CA ILE A 100 -7.05 2.37 5.13
C ILE A 100 -6.67 3.04 3.81
N TYR A 101 -5.76 4.01 3.88
CA TYR A 101 -5.13 4.55 2.69
C TYR A 101 -4.28 3.47 2.00
N MET A 102 -4.64 3.15 0.76
CA MET A 102 -3.94 2.18 -0.06
C MET A 102 -3.40 2.80 -1.33
N ARG A 103 -2.31 2.25 -1.83
CA ARG A 103 -1.73 2.62 -3.11
C ARG A 103 -1.33 1.39 -3.89
N GLN A 104 -1.78 1.29 -5.14
CA GLN A 104 -1.29 0.26 -6.04
C GLN A 104 0.20 0.47 -6.31
N VAL A 105 1.00 -0.57 -6.14
CA VAL A 105 2.45 -0.59 -6.37
C VAL A 105 2.74 -0.94 -7.82
N GLY A 106 2.15 -2.04 -8.30
CA GLY A 106 2.34 -2.51 -9.65
C GLY A 106 1.70 -3.86 -9.89
N ALA A 107 1.84 -4.35 -11.13
CA ALA A 107 1.39 -5.68 -11.55
C ALA A 107 2.61 -6.61 -11.71
N TYR A 108 2.52 -7.79 -11.15
CA TYR A 108 3.57 -8.82 -11.14
C TYR A 108 3.07 -10.05 -11.87
N GLY A 109 3.58 -10.24 -13.09
CA GLY A 109 3.07 -11.26 -13.99
C GLY A 109 4.20 -12.10 -14.62
N ALA A 110 5.34 -12.29 -13.95
CA ALA A 110 6.38 -13.21 -14.44
C ALA A 110 5.80 -14.63 -14.64
N ILE A 111 6.23 -15.32 -15.70
CA ILE A 111 5.64 -16.61 -16.09
C ILE A 111 5.73 -17.66 -14.97
N HIS A 112 6.81 -17.63 -14.21
CA HIS A 112 7.11 -18.63 -13.16
C HIS A 112 6.97 -18.07 -11.73
N ARG A 113 6.24 -16.92 -11.55
CA ARG A 113 6.04 -16.38 -10.21
C ARG A 113 5.22 -17.30 -9.29
N ASP A 114 4.29 -18.02 -9.85
CA ASP A 114 3.54 -19.07 -9.17
C ASP A 114 3.84 -20.42 -9.84
N PRO A 115 4.29 -21.44 -9.10
CA PRO A 115 4.69 -22.70 -9.68
C PRO A 115 3.53 -23.63 -10.05
N VAL A 116 2.29 -23.30 -9.65
CA VAL A 116 1.11 -24.14 -9.88
C VAL A 116 0.29 -23.64 -11.06
N SER A 117 0.13 -22.31 -11.19
CA SER A 117 -0.79 -21.76 -12.17
C SER A 117 -0.28 -20.43 -12.73
N ARG A 118 -0.86 -20.01 -13.85
CA ARG A 118 -0.64 -18.67 -14.37
C ARG A 118 -1.37 -17.66 -13.49
N VAL A 119 -0.62 -16.96 -12.64
CA VAL A 119 -1.14 -15.94 -11.74
C VAL A 119 -0.55 -14.57 -12.10
N ILE A 120 -1.39 -13.55 -12.10
CA ILE A 120 -0.98 -12.13 -12.15
C ILE A 120 -1.40 -11.52 -10.83
N SER A 121 -0.46 -10.97 -10.09
CA SER A 121 -0.76 -10.28 -8.85
C SER A 121 -0.68 -8.77 -8.99
N ILE A 122 -1.64 -8.09 -8.42
CA ILE A 122 -1.64 -6.64 -8.29
C ILE A 122 -1.27 -6.31 -6.84
N ALA A 123 -0.11 -5.69 -6.66
CA ALA A 123 0.37 -5.36 -5.33
C ALA A 123 -0.16 -4.00 -4.85
N TYR A 124 -0.57 -3.95 -3.59
CA TYR A 124 -1.06 -2.74 -2.90
C TYR A 124 -0.25 -2.51 -1.63
N CYS A 125 0.25 -1.31 -1.42
CA CYS A 125 0.84 -0.93 -0.14
C CYS A 125 -0.14 -0.11 0.70
N ALA A 126 -0.16 -0.39 1.99
CA ALA A 126 -0.93 0.31 3.01
C ALA A 126 -0.02 0.70 4.17
N LEU A 127 -0.33 1.82 4.81
CA LEU A 127 0.38 2.31 5.98
C LEU A 127 -0.61 2.42 7.13
N ILE A 128 -0.31 1.74 8.23
CA ILE A 128 -1.17 1.73 9.42
C ILE A 128 -0.38 2.11 10.67
N ASN A 129 -1.06 2.71 11.63
CA ASN A 129 -0.52 2.86 12.96
C ASN A 129 -0.61 1.49 13.67
N VAL A 130 0.53 0.93 14.07
CA VAL A 130 0.59 -0.39 14.73
C VAL A 130 -0.30 -0.46 15.97
N LYS A 131 -0.55 0.67 16.65
CA LYS A 131 -1.40 0.73 17.83
C LYS A 131 -2.90 0.58 17.53
N ASP A 132 -3.30 0.82 16.29
CA ASP A 132 -4.69 0.68 15.86
C ASP A 132 -4.97 -0.75 15.34
N TYR A 133 -3.93 -1.59 15.29
CA TYR A 133 -4.00 -2.96 14.80
C TYR A 133 -4.56 -3.92 15.85
N ASP A 134 -5.48 -4.81 15.45
CA ASP A 134 -6.06 -5.83 16.33
C ASP A 134 -5.10 -7.02 16.51
N GLU A 135 -4.54 -7.16 17.72
CA GLU A 135 -3.65 -8.26 18.09
C GLU A 135 -4.32 -9.65 18.02
N ASN A 136 -5.65 -9.75 18.10
CA ASN A 136 -6.34 -11.02 17.95
C ASN A 136 -6.27 -11.52 16.51
N LEU A 137 -6.44 -10.61 15.53
CA LEU A 137 -6.30 -10.93 14.11
C LEU A 137 -4.87 -11.38 13.80
N ARG A 138 -3.87 -10.77 14.41
CA ARG A 138 -2.47 -11.20 14.27
C ARG A 138 -2.29 -12.68 14.62
N ARG A 139 -2.89 -13.13 15.71
CA ARG A 139 -2.82 -14.53 16.14
C ARG A 139 -3.63 -15.45 15.23
N GLU A 140 -4.84 -15.04 14.84
CA GLU A 140 -5.73 -15.82 13.99
C GLU A 140 -5.10 -16.12 12.63
N TYR A 141 -4.52 -15.09 12.00
CA TYR A 141 -3.89 -15.22 10.69
C TYR A 141 -2.42 -15.64 10.76
N ASN A 142 -1.84 -15.81 11.96
CA ASN A 142 -0.43 -16.15 12.19
C ASN A 142 0.52 -15.12 11.52
N LEU A 143 0.28 -13.86 11.84
CA LEU A 143 1.02 -12.71 11.30
C LEU A 143 2.08 -12.23 12.29
N GLU A 144 3.19 -11.75 11.77
CA GLU A 144 4.28 -11.18 12.58
C GLU A 144 4.80 -9.88 11.97
N TRP A 145 5.17 -8.93 12.84
CA TRP A 145 5.81 -7.68 12.45
C TRP A 145 7.33 -7.86 12.35
N PHE A 146 7.89 -7.64 11.17
CA PHE A 146 9.32 -7.66 10.91
C PHE A 146 9.87 -6.25 10.73
N ASN A 147 11.10 -6.02 11.21
CA ASN A 147 11.83 -4.82 10.84
C ASN A 147 12.14 -4.87 9.35
N ILE A 148 11.89 -3.78 8.64
CA ILE A 148 12.08 -3.74 7.18
C ILE A 148 13.55 -3.98 6.76
N ASN A 149 14.50 -3.72 7.66
CA ASN A 149 15.93 -3.95 7.40
C ASN A 149 16.39 -5.39 7.74
N GLU A 150 15.52 -6.22 8.32
CA GLU A 150 15.83 -7.56 8.82
C GLU A 150 14.77 -8.57 8.35
N LEU A 151 14.45 -8.53 7.08
CA LEU A 151 13.42 -9.40 6.51
C LEU A 151 13.93 -10.84 6.40
N PRO A 152 13.09 -11.81 6.73
CA PRO A 152 13.35 -13.20 6.37
C PRO A 152 13.30 -13.39 4.86
N GLU A 153 13.75 -14.53 4.38
CA GLU A 153 13.49 -14.93 3.00
C GLU A 153 11.99 -15.04 2.75
N LEU A 154 11.52 -14.36 1.70
CA LEU A 154 10.11 -14.34 1.34
C LEU A 154 9.82 -15.30 0.18
N PHE A 155 8.62 -15.84 0.19
CA PHE A 155 8.15 -16.73 -0.88
C PHE A 155 8.13 -16.03 -2.24
N SER A 156 8.65 -16.71 -3.27
CA SER A 156 8.59 -16.27 -4.66
C SER A 156 9.13 -14.85 -4.89
N ASP A 157 8.37 -13.98 -5.55
CA ASP A 157 8.72 -12.60 -5.89
C ASP A 157 8.32 -11.56 -4.82
N HIS A 158 7.83 -12.00 -3.64
CA HIS A 158 7.35 -11.10 -2.60
C HIS A 158 8.44 -10.14 -2.08
N GLY A 159 9.70 -10.57 -2.04
CA GLY A 159 10.82 -9.68 -1.70
C GLY A 159 10.98 -8.53 -2.69
N THR A 160 10.83 -8.79 -3.98
CA THR A 160 10.84 -7.75 -5.03
C THR A 160 9.66 -6.79 -4.85
N ILE A 161 8.47 -7.31 -4.61
CA ILE A 161 7.26 -6.51 -4.36
C ILE A 161 7.44 -5.55 -3.19
N VAL A 162 8.04 -6.02 -2.08
CA VAL A 162 8.32 -5.19 -0.90
C VAL A 162 9.31 -4.07 -1.23
N ASN A 163 10.38 -4.36 -1.97
CA ASN A 163 11.37 -3.36 -2.37
C ASN A 163 10.77 -2.28 -3.29
N ASP A 164 9.91 -2.67 -4.22
CA ASP A 164 9.22 -1.76 -5.12
C ASP A 164 8.24 -0.86 -4.33
N ALA A 165 7.51 -1.43 -3.36
CA ALA A 165 6.63 -0.67 -2.47
C ALA A 165 7.39 0.36 -1.63
N LEU A 166 8.56 0.00 -1.08
CA LEU A 166 9.44 0.91 -0.36
C LEU A 166 9.95 2.05 -1.26
N THR A 167 10.32 1.72 -2.48
CA THR A 167 10.79 2.69 -3.47
C THR A 167 9.69 3.67 -3.83
N LEU A 168 8.47 3.16 -4.09
CA LEU A 168 7.29 3.97 -4.34
C LEU A 168 7.00 4.91 -3.16
N MET A 169 6.95 4.37 -1.94
CA MET A 169 6.70 5.16 -0.72
C MET A 169 7.73 6.27 -0.54
N ARG A 170 9.03 5.97 -0.70
CA ARG A 170 10.12 6.95 -0.61
C ARG A 170 10.05 8.04 -1.67
N SER A 171 9.60 7.73 -2.86
CA SER A 171 9.42 8.71 -3.94
C SER A 171 8.27 9.67 -3.67
N ARG A 172 7.22 9.21 -2.99
CA ARG A 172 5.97 9.95 -2.75
C ARG A 172 5.91 10.69 -1.41
N ILE A 173 6.78 10.34 -0.47
CA ILE A 173 6.77 10.90 0.91
C ILE A 173 6.80 12.43 0.98
N LYS A 174 7.29 13.10 -0.06
CA LYS A 174 7.40 14.56 -0.12
C LYS A 174 6.17 15.23 -0.75
N THR A 175 5.39 14.49 -1.48
CA THR A 175 4.24 14.99 -2.27
C THR A 175 2.91 14.39 -1.84
N GLU A 176 2.94 13.43 -0.91
CA GLU A 176 1.75 12.78 -0.38
C GLU A 176 1.86 12.63 1.15
N PRO A 177 0.77 12.76 1.90
CA PRO A 177 0.78 12.73 3.38
C PRO A 177 0.92 11.30 3.96
N LEU A 178 1.65 10.43 3.28
CA LEU A 178 1.76 8.99 3.58
C LEU A 178 2.19 8.71 5.02
N CYS A 179 3.19 9.44 5.52
CA CYS A 179 3.75 9.22 6.85
C CYS A 179 2.78 9.53 7.98
N PHE A 180 1.74 10.31 7.72
CA PHE A 180 0.77 10.66 8.76
C PHE A 180 -0.12 9.49 9.13
N SER A 181 -0.34 8.53 8.24
CA SER A 181 -1.04 7.28 8.55
C SER A 181 -0.28 6.39 9.54
N LEU A 182 1.03 6.60 9.69
CA LEU A 182 1.88 5.88 10.66
C LEU A 182 1.90 6.56 12.04
N LEU A 183 1.26 7.72 12.18
CA LEU A 183 1.27 8.54 13.39
C LEU A 183 -0.10 8.53 14.08
N PRO A 184 -0.16 8.77 15.40
CA PRO A 184 -1.41 9.09 16.05
C PRO A 184 -1.98 10.41 15.51
N LYS A 185 -3.29 10.62 15.63
CA LYS A 185 -3.99 11.86 15.17
C LYS A 185 -3.33 13.15 15.65
N MET A 186 -2.77 13.14 16.87
CA MET A 186 -1.95 14.23 17.40
C MET A 186 -0.55 13.69 17.68
N PHE A 187 0.47 14.37 17.18
CA PHE A 187 1.86 13.94 17.27
C PHE A 187 2.81 15.10 17.54
N THR A 188 4.00 14.78 18.04
CA THR A 188 5.08 15.74 18.22
C THR A 188 5.95 15.79 16.96
N LEU A 189 6.69 16.89 16.76
CA LEU A 189 7.67 16.99 15.66
C LEU A 189 8.77 15.92 15.74
N THR A 190 9.06 15.40 16.93
CA THR A 190 10.01 14.30 17.12
C THR A 190 9.43 13.00 16.57
N GLN A 191 8.17 12.68 16.84
CA GLN A 191 7.51 11.51 16.30
C GLN A 191 7.43 11.59 14.76
N LEU A 192 7.05 12.75 14.22
CA LEU A 192 7.02 12.98 12.77
C LEU A 192 8.40 12.77 12.15
N GLN A 193 9.46 13.35 12.73
CA GLN A 193 10.84 13.17 12.26
C GLN A 193 11.27 11.71 12.26
N ASN A 194 10.97 10.98 13.33
CA ASN A 194 11.33 9.56 13.45
C ASN A 194 10.67 8.71 12.37
N VAL A 195 9.38 8.96 12.07
CA VAL A 195 8.69 8.28 10.96
C VAL A 195 9.37 8.58 9.62
N TYR A 196 9.65 9.86 9.34
CA TYR A 196 10.34 10.23 8.10
C TYR A 196 11.73 9.59 7.98
N GLN A 197 12.50 9.55 9.06
CA GLN A 197 13.81 8.88 9.10
C GLN A 197 13.69 7.38 8.82
N ALA A 198 12.74 6.72 9.47
CA ALA A 198 12.53 5.28 9.30
C ALA A 198 12.12 4.94 7.85
N VAL A 199 11.20 5.70 7.26
CA VAL A 199 10.77 5.50 5.86
C VAL A 199 11.91 5.76 4.88
N MET A 200 12.64 6.89 5.08
CA MET A 200 13.75 7.26 4.18
C MET A 200 15.01 6.40 4.39
N GLY A 201 15.10 5.66 5.48
CA GLY A 201 16.28 4.86 5.82
C GLY A 201 17.51 5.68 6.10
N LYS A 202 17.37 6.95 6.55
CA LYS A 202 18.49 7.85 6.85
C LYS A 202 18.14 8.86 7.92
N GLU A 203 19.16 9.32 8.63
CA GLU A 203 19.01 10.41 9.59
C GLU A 203 18.70 11.75 8.90
N LEU A 204 17.90 12.58 9.58
CA LEU A 204 17.53 13.92 9.13
C LEU A 204 17.99 14.93 10.18
N ASP A 205 18.60 16.03 9.73
CA ASP A 205 18.97 17.11 10.62
C ASP A 205 17.75 17.69 11.32
N LYS A 206 17.77 17.65 12.64
CA LYS A 206 16.64 18.00 13.51
C LYS A 206 16.16 19.44 13.32
N ARG A 207 17.12 20.38 13.17
CA ARG A 207 16.81 21.82 13.07
C ARG A 207 16.15 22.10 11.71
N ASN A 208 16.73 21.59 10.63
CA ASN A 208 16.23 21.80 9.29
C ASN A 208 14.88 21.10 9.08
N PHE A 209 14.71 19.87 9.58
CA PHE A 209 13.44 19.16 9.53
C PHE A 209 12.32 19.94 10.21
N ARG A 210 12.55 20.38 11.46
CA ARG A 210 11.55 21.16 12.22
C ARG A 210 11.19 22.48 11.56
N LYS A 211 12.19 23.18 11.00
CA LYS A 211 11.96 24.41 10.23
C LYS A 211 11.06 24.15 9.04
N ARG A 212 11.38 23.12 8.24
CA ARG A 212 10.59 22.75 7.06
C ARG A 212 9.17 22.31 7.43
N ALA A 213 9.01 21.45 8.43
CA ALA A 213 7.72 20.98 8.88
C ALA A 213 6.79 22.15 9.28
N LYS A 214 7.31 23.16 9.99
CA LYS A 214 6.54 24.33 10.37
C LYS A 214 6.23 25.27 9.20
N GLN A 215 7.11 25.33 8.21
CA GLN A 215 6.95 26.23 7.05
C GLN A 215 6.14 25.61 5.91
N SER A 216 5.97 24.29 5.90
CA SER A 216 5.28 23.57 4.83
C SER A 216 3.77 23.82 4.78
N GLY A 217 3.16 24.32 5.87
CA GLY A 217 1.71 24.41 6.00
C GLY A 217 1.00 23.05 6.16
N THR A 218 1.76 21.93 6.13
CA THR A 218 1.18 20.58 6.19
C THR A 218 0.71 20.15 7.58
N ILE A 219 1.16 20.87 8.62
CA ILE A 219 0.80 20.59 10.01
C ILE A 219 0.29 21.85 10.71
N VAL A 220 -0.63 21.64 11.66
CA VAL A 220 -1.24 22.71 12.47
C VAL A 220 -0.96 22.44 13.95
N GLU A 221 -0.63 23.49 14.72
CA GLU A 221 -0.48 23.40 16.16
C GLU A 221 -1.85 23.21 16.83
N THR A 222 -1.96 22.21 17.71
CA THR A 222 -3.23 21.92 18.41
C THR A 222 -3.44 22.73 19.67
N GLY A 223 -2.45 23.48 20.13
CA GLY A 223 -2.44 24.16 21.42
C GLY A 223 -2.24 23.20 22.62
N LYS A 224 -2.15 21.89 22.40
CA LYS A 224 -1.95 20.87 23.44
C LYS A 224 -0.48 20.52 23.58
N ILE A 225 -0.10 20.11 24.78
CA ILE A 225 1.28 19.74 25.13
C ILE A 225 1.32 18.29 25.58
N ASP A 226 2.21 17.50 24.97
CA ASP A 226 2.56 16.16 25.39
C ASP A 226 3.56 16.22 26.57
N LYS A 227 3.12 15.77 27.74
CA LYS A 227 3.95 15.62 28.92
C LYS A 227 4.35 14.18 29.22
N LEU A 228 3.81 13.21 28.44
CA LEU A 228 4.08 11.78 28.64
C LEU A 228 5.41 11.38 28.03
N THR A 229 5.67 11.81 26.77
CA THR A 229 6.90 11.45 26.04
C THR A 229 8.00 12.48 26.21
N SER A 230 7.72 13.67 26.76
CA SER A 230 8.69 14.75 26.98
C SER A 230 8.58 15.35 28.37
N LYS A 231 9.63 15.21 29.19
CA LYS A 231 9.71 15.77 30.55
C LYS A 231 9.46 17.30 30.60
N ARG A 232 9.86 18.03 29.54
CA ARG A 232 9.68 19.49 29.43
C ARG A 232 8.38 19.87 28.71
N GLY A 233 7.60 18.88 28.24
CA GLY A 233 6.46 19.07 27.37
C GLY A 233 6.89 19.29 25.91
N ALA A 234 6.10 18.77 24.99
CA ALA A 234 6.27 18.98 23.55
C ALA A 234 4.94 19.40 22.93
N MET A 235 4.95 20.43 22.08
CA MET A 235 3.77 20.85 21.33
C MET A 235 3.27 19.70 20.47
N LEU A 236 1.96 19.48 20.49
CA LEU A 236 1.27 18.52 19.62
C LEU A 236 0.75 19.22 18.36
N TYR A 237 0.92 18.53 17.26
CA TYR A 237 0.51 18.93 15.91
C TYR A 237 -0.49 17.92 15.37
N THR A 238 -1.26 18.33 14.37
CA THR A 238 -2.11 17.46 13.54
C THR A 238 -1.84 17.75 12.07
N LEU A 239 -2.21 16.82 11.18
CA LEU A 239 -2.19 17.06 9.73
C LEU A 239 -3.17 18.19 9.41
N ASN A 240 -2.75 19.10 8.55
CA ASN A 240 -3.64 20.09 7.94
C ASN A 240 -4.42 19.42 6.82
N THR A 241 -5.71 19.18 7.03
CA THR A 241 -6.60 18.54 6.05
C THR A 241 -7.13 19.49 4.98
N GLU A 242 -6.89 20.80 5.14
CA GLU A 242 -7.31 21.82 4.17
C GLU A 242 -6.25 22.14 3.11
N ILE A 243 -5.10 21.44 3.17
CA ILE A 243 -4.01 21.67 2.21
C ILE A 243 -4.30 20.95 0.89
N GLU A 244 -4.38 21.71 -0.21
CA GLU A 244 -4.63 21.18 -1.55
C GLU A 244 -3.35 20.63 -2.22
N ASP A 245 -2.19 21.24 -1.94
CA ASP A 245 -0.89 20.85 -2.52
C ASP A 245 0.08 20.46 -1.41
N PHE A 246 0.13 19.15 -1.13
CA PHE A 246 1.02 18.62 -0.10
C PHE A 246 2.48 18.66 -0.59
N ARG A 247 3.31 19.46 0.10
CA ARG A 247 4.77 19.51 -0.09
C ARG A 247 5.49 19.56 1.24
N PHE A 248 6.25 18.52 1.49
CA PHE A 248 6.97 18.38 2.75
C PHE A 248 8.50 18.41 2.59
#